data_d2cdca929f8f7754563e382b4c8be7a8
#
_entry.id   d2cdca929f8f7754563e382b4c8be7a8
#
_cell.length_a   1.000
_cell.length_b   1.000
_cell.length_c   1.000
_cell.angle_alpha   90.00
_cell.angle_beta   90.00
_cell.angle_gamma   90.00
#
_symmetry.space_group_name_H-M   'P 1'
#
loop_
_entity.id
_entity.type
_entity.pdbx_description
1 polymer ?
#
loop_
_entity_poly.entity_id
_entity_poly.type
_entity_poly.pdbx_seq_one_letter_code
_entity_poly.pdbx_strand_id
1 'polypeptide(L)'
;MQDGAAPATMPIRLRTSIPGCSIPYVPYMVPVTWRRSQLSTLVNKVLATAQDDREAYTSVPFDFIVDGTLLRCSLEEYLAQQGHSAETTLELEYIKSTMPPAYKDAARQDDWVASVDAGRPGAILTASYDGIVRVYEAEALQKEPYAYTPAYASSVSLTSAKWLGTDAVVTGSMSGTVAVWRVPGQESKTVPVLQAAELEHHTSPVSSVDVAPTASADRVAVRSGGWAGSGGLGGVPSGAGVEASSGGRG
;
A
#
# COMPACT_ATOMS: atom_id res chain seq x y z
N MET A 1 4.63 -50.66 20.21
CA MET A 1 6.02 -50.12 20.06
C MET A 1 6.07 -49.51 18.68
N GLN A 2 5.93 -48.19 18.59
CA GLN A 2 6.11 -47.49 17.33
C GLN A 2 7.61 -47.21 17.19
N ASP A 3 8.23 -47.82 16.18
CA ASP A 3 9.58 -47.56 15.79
C ASP A 3 9.75 -46.07 15.49
N GLY A 4 10.48 -45.40 16.35
CA GLY A 4 10.87 -44.00 16.16
C GLY A 4 11.97 -43.91 15.09
N ALA A 5 11.64 -44.13 13.84
CA ALA A 5 12.54 -43.80 12.74
C ALA A 5 12.83 -42.31 12.81
N ALA A 6 14.12 -41.94 12.90
CA ALA A 6 14.53 -40.52 12.87
C ALA A 6 13.95 -39.88 11.61
N PRO A 7 13.36 -38.67 11.71
CA PRO A 7 12.76 -38.03 10.56
C PRO A 7 13.82 -37.87 9.46
N ALA A 8 13.46 -38.21 8.23
CA ALA A 8 14.32 -38.02 7.08
C ALA A 8 14.75 -36.54 7.00
N THR A 9 16.03 -36.32 6.79
CA THR A 9 16.62 -34.97 6.69
C THR A 9 17.12 -34.71 5.28
N MET A 10 17.09 -33.45 4.88
CA MET A 10 17.60 -33.00 3.59
C MET A 10 18.48 -31.75 3.72
N PRO A 11 19.47 -31.57 2.85
CA PRO A 11 20.27 -30.35 2.81
C PRO A 11 19.48 -29.24 2.11
N ILE A 12 19.41 -28.06 2.74
CA ILE A 12 18.87 -26.84 2.13
C ILE A 12 19.94 -25.74 2.13
N ARG A 13 19.91 -24.86 1.15
CA ARG A 13 20.65 -23.60 1.14
C ARG A 13 19.68 -22.44 1.18
N LEU A 14 20.01 -21.45 1.98
CA LEU A 14 19.16 -20.28 2.21
C LEU A 14 19.85 -19.04 1.65
N ARG A 15 19.13 -18.28 0.82
CA ARG A 15 19.60 -17.00 0.28
C ARG A 15 18.54 -15.92 0.45
N THR A 16 18.95 -14.66 0.48
CA THR A 16 18.04 -13.52 0.52
C THR A 16 18.66 -12.33 -0.19
N SER A 17 17.80 -11.48 -0.74
CA SER A 17 18.15 -10.15 -1.25
C SER A 17 17.91 -9.04 -0.23
N ILE A 18 17.42 -9.36 0.99
CA ILE A 18 17.07 -8.37 2.01
C ILE A 18 18.35 -7.87 2.70
N PRO A 19 18.65 -6.56 2.66
CA PRO A 19 19.79 -5.99 3.36
C PRO A 19 19.70 -6.24 4.89
N GLY A 20 20.80 -6.62 5.51
CA GLY A 20 20.89 -6.83 6.96
C GLY A 20 20.26 -8.13 7.48
N CYS A 21 19.69 -8.96 6.62
CA CYS A 21 19.12 -10.27 7.00
C CYS A 21 19.88 -11.46 6.37
N SER A 22 21.09 -11.24 5.86
CA SER A 22 21.87 -12.30 5.22
C SER A 22 22.45 -13.28 6.25
N ILE A 23 22.32 -14.57 5.98
CA ILE A 23 22.92 -15.66 6.78
C ILE A 23 24.00 -16.38 5.94
N PRO A 24 24.90 -17.15 6.58
CA PRO A 24 25.94 -17.90 5.84
C PRO A 24 25.32 -18.82 4.80
N TYR A 25 25.84 -18.77 3.57
CA TYR A 25 25.40 -19.62 2.44
C TYR A 25 26.04 -21.02 2.51
N VAL A 26 25.63 -21.78 3.52
CA VAL A 26 26.06 -23.16 3.76
C VAL A 26 24.85 -24.10 3.72
N PRO A 27 25.07 -25.40 3.45
CA PRO A 27 23.96 -26.35 3.54
C PRO A 27 23.53 -26.56 5.01
N TYR A 28 22.24 -26.41 5.29
CA TYR A 28 21.61 -26.69 6.56
C TYR A 28 20.86 -28.03 6.45
N MET A 29 21.15 -28.98 7.33
CA MET A 29 20.39 -30.24 7.40
C MET A 29 19.11 -30.02 8.18
N VAL A 30 17.97 -30.19 7.53
CA VAL A 30 16.64 -29.98 8.12
C VAL A 30 15.72 -31.18 7.87
N PRO A 31 14.78 -31.48 8.79
CA PRO A 31 13.78 -32.53 8.57
C PRO A 31 12.90 -32.19 7.35
N VAL A 32 12.60 -33.14 6.50
CA VAL A 32 11.73 -32.98 5.33
C VAL A 32 10.30 -32.58 5.69
N THR A 33 9.88 -32.84 6.92
CA THR A 33 8.55 -32.49 7.45
C THR A 33 8.41 -31.01 7.78
N TRP A 34 9.51 -30.25 7.73
CA TRP A 34 9.46 -28.84 8.07
C TRP A 34 8.64 -28.03 7.08
N ARG A 35 7.92 -27.08 7.65
CA ARG A 35 7.12 -26.08 6.95
C ARG A 35 7.71 -24.68 7.17
N ARG A 36 7.09 -23.69 6.59
CA ARG A 36 7.47 -22.28 6.70
C ARG A 36 7.86 -21.83 8.13
N SER A 37 7.07 -22.21 9.13
CA SER A 37 7.27 -21.75 10.50
C SER A 37 8.59 -22.23 11.11
N GLN A 38 8.96 -23.48 10.90
CA GLN A 38 10.21 -24.06 11.40
C GLN A 38 11.41 -23.48 10.65
N LEU A 39 11.29 -23.31 9.34
CA LEU A 39 12.31 -22.66 8.51
C LEU A 39 12.53 -21.20 8.93
N SER A 40 11.46 -20.45 9.19
CA SER A 40 11.54 -19.08 9.70
C SER A 40 12.22 -19.03 11.08
N THR A 41 11.95 -20.01 11.95
CA THR A 41 12.62 -20.11 13.24
C THR A 41 14.12 -20.40 13.09
N LEU A 42 14.51 -21.24 12.13
CA LEU A 42 15.93 -21.49 11.80
C LEU A 42 16.64 -20.20 11.38
N VAL A 43 16.07 -19.46 10.41
CA VAL A 43 16.66 -18.19 9.94
C VAL A 43 16.81 -17.21 11.08
N ASN A 44 15.78 -17.02 11.90
CA ASN A 44 15.84 -16.12 13.06
C ASN A 44 16.90 -16.54 14.09
N LYS A 45 17.07 -17.83 14.36
CA LYS A 45 18.11 -18.34 15.25
C LYS A 45 19.51 -18.03 14.71
N VAL A 46 19.75 -18.23 13.41
CA VAL A 46 21.04 -17.95 12.79
C VAL A 46 21.32 -16.46 12.79
N LEU A 47 20.33 -15.62 12.48
CA LEU A 47 20.44 -14.15 12.52
C LEU A 47 20.74 -13.65 13.95
N ALA A 48 20.04 -14.15 14.95
CA ALA A 48 20.27 -13.80 16.35
C ALA A 48 21.68 -14.22 16.84
N THR A 49 22.24 -15.28 16.27
CA THR A 49 23.60 -15.72 16.60
C THR A 49 24.66 -14.85 15.94
N ALA A 50 24.33 -14.24 14.79
CA ALA A 50 25.24 -13.36 14.04
C ALA A 50 25.29 -11.91 14.58
N GLN A 51 24.33 -11.52 15.43
CA GLN A 51 24.31 -10.21 16.09
C GLN A 51 24.95 -10.29 17.48
N ASP A 52 25.84 -9.34 17.79
CA ASP A 52 26.55 -9.26 19.10
C ASP A 52 25.59 -9.06 20.28
N ASP A 53 24.45 -8.37 20.07
CA ASP A 53 23.41 -8.13 21.06
C ASP A 53 22.22 -9.08 20.89
N ARG A 54 22.30 -10.26 21.51
CA ARG A 54 21.24 -11.26 21.48
C ARG A 54 19.91 -10.81 22.10
N GLU A 55 19.94 -9.87 23.03
CA GLU A 55 18.75 -9.36 23.73
C GLU A 55 17.95 -8.35 22.90
N ALA A 56 18.55 -7.73 21.89
CA ALA A 56 17.90 -6.74 21.04
C ALA A 56 17.27 -7.32 19.76
N TYR A 57 17.50 -8.61 19.44
CA TYR A 57 16.98 -9.20 18.21
C TYR A 57 15.47 -9.46 18.28
N THR A 58 14.71 -8.74 17.49
CA THR A 58 13.28 -9.00 17.31
C THR A 58 13.07 -10.02 16.20
N SER A 59 12.42 -11.14 16.53
CA SER A 59 12.11 -12.20 15.57
C SER A 59 11.18 -11.67 14.47
N VAL A 60 11.57 -11.87 13.21
CA VAL A 60 10.83 -11.46 12.02
C VAL A 60 10.28 -12.70 11.32
N PRO A 61 9.00 -12.74 10.94
CA PRO A 61 8.47 -13.84 10.15
C PRO A 61 9.03 -13.80 8.72
N PHE A 62 9.47 -14.97 8.22
CA PHE A 62 9.95 -15.14 6.86
C PHE A 62 9.07 -16.09 6.07
N ASP A 63 8.90 -15.81 4.78
CA ASP A 63 8.33 -16.69 3.76
C ASP A 63 9.46 -17.20 2.86
N PHE A 64 9.24 -18.35 2.24
CA PHE A 64 10.24 -19.04 1.45
C PHE A 64 9.75 -19.25 0.02
N ILE A 65 10.62 -19.01 -0.94
CA ILE A 65 10.39 -19.18 -2.37
C ILE A 65 11.33 -20.27 -2.88
N VAL A 66 10.79 -21.20 -3.62
CA VAL A 66 11.50 -22.27 -4.30
C VAL A 66 11.14 -22.20 -5.78
N ASP A 67 12.12 -22.10 -6.65
CA ASP A 67 11.91 -22.01 -8.11
C ASP A 67 10.83 -20.98 -8.52
N GLY A 68 10.87 -19.80 -7.85
CA GLY A 68 9.93 -18.71 -8.11
C GLY A 68 8.53 -18.90 -7.50
N THR A 69 8.28 -20.02 -6.79
CA THR A 69 6.99 -20.33 -6.17
C THR A 69 7.07 -20.27 -4.65
N LEU A 70 6.05 -19.67 -4.01
CA LEU A 70 5.98 -19.57 -2.55
C LEU A 70 5.73 -20.95 -1.91
N LEU A 71 6.60 -21.36 -0.99
CA LEU A 71 6.48 -22.62 -0.26
C LEU A 71 5.33 -22.56 0.76
N ARG A 72 4.23 -23.23 0.49
CA ARG A 72 3.02 -23.29 1.36
C ARG A 72 2.81 -24.65 2.02
N CYS A 73 3.50 -25.66 1.56
CA CYS A 73 3.44 -27.04 2.04
C CYS A 73 4.71 -27.41 2.84
N SER A 74 4.85 -28.67 3.27
CA SER A 74 6.11 -29.17 3.83
C SER A 74 7.15 -29.39 2.72
N LEU A 75 8.43 -29.49 3.09
CA LEU A 75 9.48 -29.82 2.13
C LEU A 75 9.24 -31.18 1.48
N GLU A 76 8.78 -32.17 2.23
CA GLU A 76 8.42 -33.48 1.73
C GLU A 76 7.29 -33.44 0.67
N GLU A 77 6.21 -32.71 0.97
CA GLU A 77 5.09 -32.50 0.03
C GLU A 77 5.57 -31.79 -1.24
N TYR A 78 6.45 -30.79 -1.10
CA TYR A 78 7.03 -30.07 -2.23
C TYR A 78 7.89 -30.98 -3.11
N LEU A 79 8.80 -31.78 -2.50
CA LEU A 79 9.66 -32.73 -3.24
C LEU A 79 8.82 -33.76 -3.98
N ALA A 80 7.76 -34.28 -3.34
CA ALA A 80 6.85 -35.25 -3.97
C ALA A 80 6.12 -34.65 -5.18
N GLN A 81 5.70 -33.38 -5.10
CA GLN A 81 5.04 -32.70 -6.22
C GLN A 81 5.98 -32.42 -7.40
N GLN A 82 7.25 -32.14 -7.12
CA GLN A 82 8.25 -31.84 -8.16
C GLN A 82 9.03 -33.08 -8.64
N GLY A 83 8.82 -34.23 -8.03
CA GLY A 83 9.54 -35.46 -8.35
C GLY A 83 11.03 -35.42 -7.98
N HIS A 84 11.42 -34.58 -7.03
CA HIS A 84 12.79 -34.45 -6.56
C HIS A 84 13.11 -35.42 -5.43
N SER A 85 14.36 -35.91 -5.37
CA SER A 85 14.85 -36.72 -4.26
C SER A 85 15.29 -35.84 -3.08
N ALA A 86 15.11 -36.32 -1.86
CA ALA A 86 15.59 -35.65 -0.63
C ALA A 86 17.12 -35.58 -0.54
N GLU A 87 17.86 -36.25 -1.41
CA GLU A 87 19.32 -36.19 -1.48
C GLU A 87 19.84 -34.92 -2.19
N THR A 88 18.97 -34.26 -2.98
CA THR A 88 19.33 -33.04 -3.71
C THR A 88 19.27 -31.84 -2.78
N THR A 89 20.33 -30.99 -2.79
CA THR A 89 20.30 -29.74 -2.04
C THR A 89 19.28 -28.78 -2.63
N LEU A 90 18.29 -28.38 -1.84
CA LEU A 90 17.25 -27.45 -2.26
C LEU A 90 17.67 -26.03 -1.95
N GLU A 91 17.58 -25.12 -2.93
CA GLU A 91 17.79 -23.69 -2.73
C GLU A 91 16.47 -23.01 -2.38
N LEU A 92 16.47 -22.30 -1.27
CA LEU A 92 15.33 -21.53 -0.77
C LEU A 92 15.72 -20.06 -0.70
N GLU A 93 14.98 -19.20 -1.38
CA GLU A 93 15.05 -17.77 -1.17
C GLU A 93 14.06 -17.36 -0.07
N TYR A 94 14.53 -16.62 0.94
CA TYR A 94 13.64 -16.14 1.99
C TYR A 94 13.44 -14.64 1.90
N ILE A 95 12.18 -14.23 2.12
CA ILE A 95 11.70 -12.85 2.11
C ILE A 95 10.98 -12.55 3.42
N LYS A 96 10.87 -11.28 3.80
CA LYS A 96 10.03 -10.92 4.95
C LYS A 96 8.58 -11.26 4.65
N SER A 97 7.95 -11.99 5.57
CA SER A 97 6.52 -12.31 5.43
C SER A 97 5.70 -11.04 5.65
N THR A 98 4.80 -10.77 4.72
CA THR A 98 3.78 -9.73 4.89
C THR A 98 2.63 -10.33 5.69
N MET A 99 2.45 -9.86 6.92
CA MET A 99 1.30 -10.27 7.72
C MET A 99 0.00 -9.82 7.03
N PRO A 100 -1.07 -10.64 7.08
CA PRO A 100 -2.36 -10.18 6.60
C PRO A 100 -2.77 -8.92 7.36
N PRO A 101 -3.41 -7.94 6.69
CA PRO A 101 -3.86 -6.73 7.36
C PRO A 101 -4.85 -7.09 8.48
N ALA A 102 -4.62 -6.54 9.66
CA ALA A 102 -5.55 -6.64 10.78
C ALA A 102 -6.50 -5.45 10.76
N TYR A 103 -7.78 -5.71 11.00
CA TYR A 103 -8.76 -4.64 11.19
C TYR A 103 -8.35 -3.80 12.40
N LYS A 104 -8.24 -2.48 12.21
CA LYS A 104 -7.91 -1.54 13.27
C LYS A 104 -9.12 -0.67 13.62
N ASP A 105 -9.71 -0.04 12.62
CA ASP A 105 -10.77 0.95 12.83
C ASP A 105 -11.57 1.24 11.55
N ALA A 106 -12.75 1.88 11.67
CA ALA A 106 -13.55 2.31 10.54
C ALA A 106 -14.31 3.61 10.86
N ALA A 107 -14.38 4.51 9.88
CA ALA A 107 -15.25 5.67 9.89
C ALA A 107 -16.44 5.44 8.97
N ARG A 108 -17.66 5.73 9.46
CA ARG A 108 -18.87 5.70 8.64
C ARG A 108 -19.08 7.05 7.97
N GLN A 109 -19.56 7.02 6.75
CA GLN A 109 -19.96 8.21 5.98
C GLN A 109 -21.42 8.07 5.55
N ASP A 110 -22.05 9.18 5.15
CA ASP A 110 -23.48 9.23 4.84
C ASP A 110 -23.79 8.56 3.49
N ASP A 111 -22.80 8.47 2.57
CA ASP A 111 -22.94 7.82 1.28
C ASP A 111 -21.67 7.02 0.94
N TRP A 112 -21.64 6.41 -0.24
CA TRP A 112 -20.53 5.56 -0.67
C TRP A 112 -19.23 6.35 -0.80
N VAL A 113 -18.17 5.81 -0.20
CA VAL A 113 -16.82 6.33 -0.34
C VAL A 113 -16.28 5.93 -1.71
N ALA A 114 -16.07 6.92 -2.56
CA ALA A 114 -15.59 6.71 -3.92
C ALA A 114 -14.06 6.58 -4.00
N SER A 115 -13.35 7.29 -3.10
CA SER A 115 -11.88 7.33 -3.12
C SER A 115 -11.31 7.46 -1.71
N VAL A 116 -10.19 6.79 -1.49
CA VAL A 116 -9.39 6.90 -0.27
C VAL A 116 -7.93 7.11 -0.66
N ASP A 117 -7.27 8.06 0.00
CA ASP A 117 -5.84 8.29 -0.21
C ASP A 117 -5.12 8.48 1.14
N ALA A 118 -4.05 7.71 1.34
CA ALA A 118 -3.16 7.76 2.51
C ALA A 118 -1.76 8.29 2.16
N GLY A 119 -1.64 9.04 1.07
CA GLY A 119 -0.36 9.58 0.59
C GLY A 119 0.31 10.57 1.54
N ARG A 120 -0.44 11.14 2.50
CA ARG A 120 0.11 11.98 3.57
C ARG A 120 0.27 11.18 4.86
N PRO A 121 1.48 11.12 5.46
CA PRO A 121 1.70 10.45 6.74
C PRO A 121 0.78 11.00 7.84
N GLY A 122 0.15 10.10 8.58
CA GLY A 122 -0.74 10.45 9.71
C GLY A 122 -2.14 10.93 9.33
N ALA A 123 -2.47 11.03 8.04
CA ALA A 123 -3.78 11.49 7.57
C ALA A 123 -4.38 10.55 6.52
N ILE A 124 -5.69 10.36 6.58
CA ILE A 124 -6.46 9.62 5.59
C ILE A 124 -7.48 10.57 4.96
N LEU A 125 -7.39 10.70 3.65
CA LEU A 125 -8.30 11.47 2.82
C LEU A 125 -9.39 10.54 2.28
N THR A 126 -10.64 10.99 2.33
CA THR A 126 -11.77 10.30 1.69
C THR A 126 -12.58 11.27 0.84
N ALA A 127 -13.09 10.79 -0.28
CA ALA A 127 -14.11 11.47 -1.06
C ALA A 127 -15.33 10.56 -1.21
N SER A 128 -16.51 11.11 -1.01
CA SER A 128 -17.76 10.38 -0.98
C SER A 128 -18.76 10.89 -2.02
N TYR A 129 -19.73 10.06 -2.37
CA TYR A 129 -20.83 10.45 -3.26
C TYR A 129 -21.79 11.49 -2.63
N ASP A 130 -21.69 11.73 -1.31
CA ASP A 130 -22.36 12.86 -0.67
C ASP A 130 -21.77 14.23 -1.05
N GLY A 131 -20.73 14.26 -1.88
CA GLY A 131 -20.04 15.47 -2.34
C GLY A 131 -19.05 16.04 -1.33
N ILE A 132 -18.75 15.33 -0.24
CA ILE A 132 -17.88 15.82 0.83
C ILE A 132 -16.52 15.11 0.79
N VAL A 133 -15.47 15.93 0.86
CA VAL A 133 -14.12 15.46 1.19
C VAL A 133 -13.98 15.48 2.72
N ARG A 134 -13.45 14.41 3.28
CA ARG A 134 -13.14 14.35 4.71
C ARG A 134 -11.70 13.93 4.92
N VAL A 135 -11.06 14.52 5.91
CA VAL A 135 -9.71 14.18 6.32
C VAL A 135 -9.71 13.73 7.77
N TYR A 136 -9.25 12.52 7.98
CA TYR A 136 -9.18 11.87 9.28
C TYR A 136 -7.74 11.72 9.75
N GLU A 137 -7.56 11.69 11.06
CA GLU A 137 -6.33 11.23 11.67
C GLU A 137 -6.20 9.70 11.51
N ALA A 138 -5.09 9.22 10.97
CA ALA A 138 -4.92 7.80 10.63
C ALA A 138 -4.99 6.86 11.84
N GLU A 139 -4.72 7.37 13.04
CA GLU A 139 -4.75 6.59 14.27
C GLU A 139 -6.09 6.69 15.03
N ALA A 140 -7.03 7.51 14.57
CA ALA A 140 -8.25 7.82 15.29
C ALA A 140 -9.45 8.02 14.35
N LEU A 141 -9.72 7.05 13.48
CA LEU A 141 -10.81 7.10 12.50
C LEU A 141 -12.21 7.19 13.10
N GLN A 142 -12.40 6.76 14.35
CA GLN A 142 -13.68 6.86 15.05
C GLN A 142 -14.00 8.28 15.51
N LYS A 143 -13.01 9.18 15.54
CA LYS A 143 -13.24 10.59 15.79
C LYS A 143 -13.80 11.26 14.54
N GLU A 144 -14.43 12.41 14.75
CA GLU A 144 -14.84 13.26 13.64
C GLU A 144 -13.64 13.67 12.77
N PRO A 145 -13.84 13.87 11.46
CA PRO A 145 -12.79 14.36 10.60
C PRO A 145 -12.27 15.71 11.10
N TYR A 146 -10.97 15.92 11.12
CA TYR A 146 -10.42 17.20 11.54
C TYR A 146 -10.54 18.29 10.46
N ALA A 147 -10.79 17.90 9.20
CA ALA A 147 -11.07 18.80 8.10
C ALA A 147 -12.11 18.17 7.15
N TYR A 148 -12.98 18.98 6.59
CA TYR A 148 -14.01 18.55 5.63
C TYR A 148 -14.42 19.69 4.71
N THR A 149 -14.89 19.38 3.49
CA THR A 149 -15.53 20.38 2.64
C THR A 149 -16.95 20.64 3.16
N PRO A 150 -17.41 21.90 3.18
CA PRO A 150 -18.78 22.19 3.53
C PRO A 150 -19.78 21.53 2.58
N ALA A 151 -20.85 20.94 3.09
CA ALA A 151 -21.86 20.27 2.28
C ALA A 151 -22.51 21.18 1.21
N TYR A 152 -22.49 22.49 1.42
CA TYR A 152 -22.99 23.47 0.44
C TYR A 152 -21.99 23.78 -0.68
N ALA A 153 -20.71 23.41 -0.51
CA ALA A 153 -19.67 23.69 -1.52
C ALA A 153 -19.77 22.76 -2.73
N SER A 154 -20.36 21.60 -2.55
CA SER A 154 -20.59 20.68 -3.67
C SER A 154 -21.86 19.87 -3.41
N SER A 155 -22.88 20.10 -4.23
CA SER A 155 -24.06 19.22 -4.31
C SER A 155 -23.84 18.03 -5.26
N VAL A 156 -22.64 17.87 -5.79
CA VAL A 156 -22.30 16.90 -6.82
C VAL A 156 -21.40 15.83 -6.22
N SER A 157 -21.73 14.57 -6.49
CA SER A 157 -20.97 13.42 -6.02
C SER A 157 -19.52 13.48 -6.47
N LEU A 158 -18.61 13.20 -5.55
CA LEU A 158 -17.18 13.09 -5.81
C LEU A 158 -16.85 11.65 -6.25
N THR A 159 -15.98 11.53 -7.23
CA THR A 159 -15.56 10.24 -7.81
C THR A 159 -14.14 9.85 -7.44
N SER A 160 -13.27 10.84 -7.22
CA SER A 160 -11.87 10.62 -6.90
C SER A 160 -11.29 11.77 -6.10
N ALA A 161 -10.28 11.47 -5.27
CA ALA A 161 -9.50 12.46 -4.55
C ALA A 161 -8.05 11.99 -4.35
N LYS A 162 -7.12 12.94 -4.36
CA LYS A 162 -5.69 12.70 -4.11
C LYS A 162 -5.05 13.85 -3.35
N TRP A 163 -4.07 13.53 -2.53
CA TRP A 163 -3.24 14.53 -1.90
C TRP A 163 -2.40 15.30 -2.92
N LEU A 164 -2.41 16.61 -2.83
CA LEU A 164 -1.61 17.54 -3.60
C LEU A 164 -0.59 18.20 -2.65
N GLY A 165 0.56 17.54 -2.48
CA GLY A 165 1.54 17.97 -1.49
C GLY A 165 1.08 17.73 -0.05
N THR A 166 1.42 18.64 0.87
CA THR A 166 1.20 18.50 2.32
C THR A 166 -0.08 19.16 2.84
N ASP A 167 -0.61 20.15 2.12
CA ASP A 167 -1.67 21.04 2.60
C ASP A 167 -2.81 21.26 1.60
N ALA A 168 -2.81 20.50 0.52
CA ALA A 168 -3.88 20.57 -0.48
C ALA A 168 -4.32 19.20 -0.95
N VAL A 169 -5.52 19.14 -1.50
CA VAL A 169 -6.11 17.95 -2.14
C VAL A 169 -6.72 18.35 -3.47
N VAL A 170 -6.73 17.43 -4.41
CA VAL A 170 -7.44 17.56 -5.69
C VAL A 170 -8.58 16.55 -5.72
N THR A 171 -9.71 16.96 -6.24
CA THR A 171 -10.92 16.13 -6.37
C THR A 171 -11.45 16.13 -7.80
N GLY A 172 -12.02 15.02 -8.22
CA GLY A 172 -12.83 14.89 -9.42
C GLY A 172 -14.28 14.61 -9.07
N SER A 173 -15.22 15.15 -9.86
CA SER A 173 -16.65 15.05 -9.61
C SER A 173 -17.44 14.42 -10.75
N MET A 174 -18.67 14.03 -10.47
CA MET A 174 -19.63 13.54 -11.47
C MET A 174 -20.06 14.61 -12.46
N SER A 175 -19.92 15.90 -12.15
CA SER A 175 -20.19 17.01 -13.10
C SER A 175 -19.08 17.26 -14.11
N GLY A 176 -17.95 16.55 -14.02
CA GLY A 176 -16.79 16.80 -14.87
C GLY A 176 -15.81 17.83 -14.31
N THR A 177 -16.09 18.38 -13.14
CA THR A 177 -15.25 19.39 -12.48
C THR A 177 -14.08 18.75 -11.76
N VAL A 178 -12.92 19.35 -11.89
CA VAL A 178 -11.74 19.09 -11.04
C VAL A 178 -11.55 20.29 -10.12
N ALA A 179 -11.48 20.08 -8.82
CA ALA A 179 -11.31 21.14 -7.85
C ALA A 179 -10.08 20.90 -6.96
N VAL A 180 -9.40 21.98 -6.59
CA VAL A 180 -8.29 21.98 -5.64
C VAL A 180 -8.76 22.61 -4.34
N TRP A 181 -8.45 21.96 -3.23
CA TRP A 181 -8.86 22.37 -1.89
C TRP A 181 -7.65 22.50 -0.98
N ARG A 182 -7.61 23.55 -0.17
CA ARG A 182 -6.61 23.69 0.88
C ARG A 182 -7.09 23.03 2.16
N VAL A 183 -6.24 22.17 2.70
CA VAL A 183 -6.49 21.46 3.96
C VAL A 183 -5.71 22.17 5.06
N PRO A 184 -6.37 22.72 6.10
CA PRO A 184 -5.69 23.33 7.22
C PRO A 184 -4.85 22.31 7.99
N GLY A 185 -3.83 22.78 8.69
CA GLY A 185 -2.98 21.93 9.54
C GLY A 185 -3.78 21.26 10.66
N GLN A 186 -3.26 20.16 11.15
CA GLN A 186 -3.88 19.28 12.16
C GLN A 186 -4.14 19.95 13.51
N GLU A 187 -3.52 21.11 13.78
CA GLU A 187 -3.72 21.89 15.02
C GLU A 187 -5.07 22.61 15.09
N SER A 188 -5.77 22.71 13.97
CA SER A 188 -7.04 23.41 13.88
C SER A 188 -8.18 22.41 14.03
N LYS A 189 -8.92 22.48 15.13
CA LYS A 189 -10.07 21.60 15.38
C LYS A 189 -11.16 21.86 14.35
N THR A 190 -11.53 20.84 13.59
CA THR A 190 -12.71 20.76 12.70
C THR A 190 -12.91 22.01 11.85
N VAL A 191 -12.05 22.22 10.86
CA VAL A 191 -12.11 23.39 9.99
C VAL A 191 -12.56 22.96 8.59
N PRO A 192 -13.49 23.70 7.97
CA PRO A 192 -13.83 23.44 6.59
C PRO A 192 -12.63 23.66 5.66
N VAL A 193 -12.47 22.75 4.72
CA VAL A 193 -11.47 22.84 3.66
C VAL A 193 -11.87 23.94 2.69
N LEU A 194 -10.96 24.87 2.43
CA LEU A 194 -11.24 25.99 1.55
C LEU A 194 -10.96 25.63 0.10
N GLN A 195 -11.93 25.87 -0.79
CA GLN A 195 -11.73 25.72 -2.23
C GLN A 195 -10.70 26.74 -2.70
N ALA A 196 -9.62 26.25 -3.32
CA ALA A 196 -8.54 27.08 -3.83
C ALA A 196 -8.69 27.40 -5.32
N ALA A 197 -9.17 26.43 -6.10
CA ALA A 197 -9.42 26.59 -7.53
C ALA A 197 -10.44 25.56 -8.00
N GLU A 198 -11.21 25.92 -9.01
CA GLU A 198 -12.09 25.01 -9.74
C GLU A 198 -11.66 25.02 -11.20
N LEU A 199 -11.54 23.84 -11.79
CA LEU A 199 -11.07 23.62 -13.14
C LEU A 199 -12.15 22.87 -13.91
N GLU A 200 -12.83 23.56 -14.79
CA GLU A 200 -13.84 22.96 -15.65
C GLU A 200 -13.23 22.52 -16.97
N HIS A 201 -12.93 21.24 -17.11
CA HIS A 201 -12.28 20.74 -18.33
C HIS A 201 -12.98 19.54 -18.99
N HIS A 202 -13.83 18.84 -18.27
CA HIS A 202 -14.51 17.64 -18.77
C HIS A 202 -16.00 17.88 -19.01
N THR A 203 -16.52 17.42 -20.13
CA THR A 203 -17.96 17.42 -20.45
C THR A 203 -18.68 16.20 -19.87
N SER A 204 -17.95 15.30 -19.25
CA SER A 204 -18.43 14.04 -18.67
C SER A 204 -17.81 13.81 -17.29
N PRO A 205 -18.37 12.93 -16.46
CA PRO A 205 -17.85 12.62 -15.14
C PRO A 205 -16.35 12.35 -15.14
N VAL A 206 -15.64 12.94 -14.18
CA VAL A 206 -14.23 12.62 -13.94
C VAL A 206 -14.17 11.24 -13.30
N SER A 207 -13.47 10.29 -13.91
CA SER A 207 -13.33 8.93 -13.38
C SER A 207 -12.16 8.78 -12.42
N SER A 208 -11.07 9.52 -12.64
CA SER A 208 -9.90 9.51 -11.76
C SER A 208 -9.12 10.81 -11.84
N VAL A 209 -8.44 11.13 -10.75
CA VAL A 209 -7.41 12.16 -10.70
C VAL A 209 -6.11 11.54 -10.20
N ASP A 210 -4.98 12.05 -10.70
CA ASP A 210 -3.66 11.64 -10.25
C ASP A 210 -2.74 12.85 -10.15
N VAL A 211 -1.74 12.73 -9.28
CA VAL A 211 -0.81 13.81 -8.94
C VAL A 211 0.61 13.31 -9.16
N ALA A 212 1.35 14.00 -9.99
CA ALA A 212 2.75 13.69 -10.24
C ALA A 212 3.66 14.86 -9.83
N PRO A 213 4.78 14.60 -9.15
CA PRO A 213 5.79 15.63 -8.90
C PRO A 213 6.36 16.10 -10.25
N THR A 214 6.51 17.39 -10.42
CA THR A 214 7.22 17.96 -11.57
C THR A 214 8.70 18.19 -11.25
N ALA A 215 9.51 18.41 -12.28
CA ALA A 215 10.94 18.65 -12.12
C ALA A 215 11.27 19.93 -11.32
N SER A 216 10.30 20.84 -11.17
CA SER A 216 10.44 22.04 -10.32
C SER A 216 9.72 21.81 -8.99
N ALA A 217 10.39 22.09 -7.87
CA ALA A 217 9.87 21.87 -6.52
C ALA A 217 8.56 22.64 -6.21
N ASP A 218 8.28 23.70 -6.97
CA ASP A 218 7.12 24.58 -6.76
C ASP A 218 5.90 24.23 -7.64
N ARG A 219 5.99 23.19 -8.44
CA ARG A 219 4.91 22.79 -9.37
C ARG A 219 4.52 21.34 -9.20
N VAL A 220 3.25 21.07 -9.25
CA VAL A 220 2.69 19.72 -9.24
C VAL A 220 1.77 19.59 -10.45
N ALA A 221 1.94 18.53 -11.22
CA ALA A 221 1.05 18.23 -12.34
C ALA A 221 -0.15 17.42 -11.84
N VAL A 222 -1.34 17.93 -12.10
CA VAL A 222 -2.61 17.22 -11.88
C VAL A 222 -3.07 16.66 -13.22
N ARG A 223 -3.38 15.37 -13.24
CA ARG A 223 -3.97 14.69 -14.40
C ARG A 223 -5.35 14.17 -14.02
N SER A 224 -6.30 14.38 -14.91
CA SER A 224 -7.66 13.88 -14.73
C SER A 224 -8.11 13.15 -15.99
N GLY A 225 -8.87 12.05 -15.81
CA GLY A 225 -9.51 11.30 -16.87
C GLY A 225 -11.03 11.39 -16.72
N GLY A 226 -11.73 11.78 -17.78
CA GLY A 226 -13.19 11.78 -17.86
C GLY A 226 -13.70 10.65 -18.74
N TRP A 227 -14.93 10.23 -18.51
CA TRP A 227 -15.61 9.25 -19.35
C TRP A 227 -16.19 9.95 -20.58
N ALA A 228 -15.61 9.69 -21.76
CA ALA A 228 -16.22 10.13 -23.03
C ALA A 228 -17.36 9.17 -23.33
N GLY A 229 -18.58 9.68 -23.35
CA GLY A 229 -19.77 8.89 -23.70
C GLY A 229 -19.57 8.16 -25.03
N SER A 230 -20.07 6.94 -25.13
CA SER A 230 -20.02 6.06 -26.29
C SER A 230 -20.64 6.71 -27.51
N GLY A 231 -19.82 7.17 -28.43
CA GLY A 231 -20.26 7.77 -29.69
C GLY A 231 -19.08 8.16 -30.56
N GLY A 232 -18.20 7.21 -30.93
CA GLY A 232 -17.15 7.45 -31.91
C GLY A 232 -15.84 6.76 -31.58
N LEU A 233 -15.42 5.88 -32.45
CA LEU A 233 -14.02 5.46 -32.57
C LEU A 233 -13.16 6.71 -32.84
N GLY A 234 -12.53 7.27 -31.85
CA GLY A 234 -11.70 8.44 -32.06
C GLY A 234 -10.99 8.82 -30.77
N GLY A 235 -9.70 8.54 -30.72
CA GLY A 235 -8.71 9.18 -29.88
C GLY A 235 -8.99 9.21 -28.38
N VAL A 236 -8.14 8.55 -27.62
CA VAL A 236 -7.97 8.81 -26.18
C VAL A 236 -7.84 10.32 -25.99
N PRO A 237 -8.72 11.00 -25.25
CA PRO A 237 -8.49 12.39 -24.94
C PRO A 237 -7.21 12.49 -24.12
N SER A 238 -6.22 13.16 -24.68
CA SER A 238 -4.99 13.50 -23.99
C SER A 238 -5.35 14.21 -22.70
N GLY A 239 -4.93 13.67 -21.57
CA GLY A 239 -5.17 14.27 -20.27
C GLY A 239 -4.76 15.73 -20.25
N ALA A 240 -5.70 16.60 -19.88
CA ALA A 240 -5.39 18.02 -19.64
C ALA A 240 -4.46 18.11 -18.44
N GLY A 241 -3.21 18.42 -18.66
CA GLY A 241 -2.27 18.73 -17.60
C GLY A 241 -2.53 20.14 -17.11
N VAL A 242 -2.90 20.32 -15.87
CA VAL A 242 -3.00 21.62 -15.24
C VAL A 242 -1.84 21.77 -14.27
N GLU A 243 -1.03 22.80 -14.51
CA GLU A 243 0.04 23.22 -13.62
C GLU A 243 -0.53 24.18 -12.57
N ALA A 244 -0.68 23.70 -11.33
CA ALA A 244 -0.98 24.57 -10.20
C ALA A 244 0.34 25.03 -9.57
N SER A 245 0.64 26.34 -9.62
CA SER A 245 1.76 26.91 -8.91
C SER A 245 1.36 27.20 -7.46
N SER A 246 2.05 26.64 -6.49
CA SER A 246 1.97 27.08 -5.11
C SER A 246 2.69 28.42 -4.98
N GLY A 247 1.96 29.52 -5.04
CA GLY A 247 2.52 30.84 -4.80
C GLY A 247 2.88 31.00 -3.32
N GLY A 248 4.12 30.77 -2.97
CA GLY A 248 4.69 31.23 -1.71
C GLY A 248 4.78 32.75 -1.74
N ARG A 249 4.07 33.44 -0.86
CA ARG A 249 4.41 34.82 -0.49
C ARG A 249 5.24 34.73 0.79
N GLY A 250 6.44 35.33 0.69
CA GLY A 250 7.32 35.59 1.81
C GLY A 250 6.74 36.59 2.83
#